data_e6fb80763765d5f254713e47ec80be44
#
_entry.id   e6fb80763765d5f254713e47ec80be44
#
_cell.length_a   1.000
_cell.length_b   1.000
_cell.length_c   1.000
_cell.angle_alpha   90.00
_cell.angle_beta   90.00
_cell.angle_gamma   90.00
#
_symmetry.space_group_name_H-M   'P 1'
#
loop_
_entity.id
_entity.type
_entity.pdbx_description
1 polymer ?
#
loop_
_entity_poly.entity_id
_entity_poly.type
_entity_poly.pdbx_seq_one_letter_code
_entity_poly.pdbx_strand_id
1 'polypeptide(L)'
;WKTVDIRDHALYNIGYDQVAVQYLSSHINYCSGGKSPQLKRRKTMAEKKNPVITIEMTNGDIIKAELYPDVAPNTVNNFLSLVNKGFYNGLIFHRVIKGFMIQGGCPDGTGMGGPGYDIKGEFSQNGFKNDLKHTEGVLSMARAMHPDSAGSQFFIMHKTSPHLDGAYAAFGKITEGMDIVNKIAETATDYSDRPLEPQRMKTVTVETFGVDYPEPEKC
;
A
#
# COMPACT_ATOMS: atom_id res chain seq x y z
N TRP A 1 55.08 0.43 -15.74
CA TRP A 1 55.66 -0.75 -15.09
C TRP A 1 54.55 -1.60 -14.49
N LYS A 2 54.33 -2.84 -15.08
CA LYS A 2 53.53 -3.99 -14.64
C LYS A 2 52.03 -3.78 -14.49
N THR A 3 51.34 -4.09 -15.58
CA THR A 3 50.01 -4.72 -15.68
C THR A 3 49.89 -5.89 -14.72
N VAL A 4 48.84 -5.91 -13.91
CA VAL A 4 48.35 -7.11 -13.21
C VAL A 4 47.09 -7.55 -13.90
N ASP A 5 47.17 -8.76 -14.47
CA ASP A 5 46.09 -9.50 -15.17
C ASP A 5 45.05 -10.00 -14.16
N ILE A 6 43.79 -9.58 -14.30
CA ILE A 6 42.67 -10.06 -13.49
C ILE A 6 41.95 -11.20 -14.27
N ARG A 7 42.61 -12.35 -14.28
CA ARG A 7 41.97 -13.63 -14.67
C ARG A 7 42.48 -14.69 -13.71
N ASP A 8 41.75 -14.87 -12.60
CA ASP A 8 41.70 -16.11 -11.82
C ASP A 8 40.91 -15.86 -10.51
N HIS A 9 39.58 -15.92 -10.55
CA HIS A 9 38.71 -16.27 -9.43
C HIS A 9 37.31 -16.67 -9.94
N ALA A 10 37.29 -17.72 -10.74
CA ALA A 10 36.05 -18.41 -11.04
C ALA A 10 36.33 -19.90 -11.07
N LEU A 11 36.47 -20.54 -9.92
CA LEU A 11 36.40 -22.00 -9.74
C LEU A 11 36.51 -22.35 -8.24
N TYR A 12 35.45 -22.11 -7.47
CA TYR A 12 35.20 -22.80 -6.19
C TYR A 12 33.73 -22.63 -5.83
N ASN A 13 32.86 -23.49 -6.38
CA ASN A 13 31.56 -23.86 -5.80
C ASN A 13 30.80 -24.84 -6.70
N ILE A 14 31.47 -26.01 -6.98
CA ILE A 14 30.72 -27.18 -7.43
C ILE A 14 31.34 -28.36 -6.70
N GLY A 15 30.70 -28.87 -5.66
CA GLY A 15 31.19 -30.07 -5.03
C GLY A 15 30.67 -30.39 -3.64
N TYR A 16 29.33 -30.38 -3.41
CA TYR A 16 28.77 -31.00 -2.20
C TYR A 16 27.40 -31.68 -2.39
N ASP A 17 26.87 -31.86 -3.60
CA ASP A 17 25.53 -32.46 -3.77
C ASP A 17 25.51 -33.82 -4.49
N GLN A 18 26.64 -34.44 -4.76
CA GLN A 18 26.65 -35.77 -5.41
C GLN A 18 27.04 -36.95 -4.52
N VAL A 19 27.41 -36.77 -3.29
CA VAL A 19 27.82 -37.88 -2.38
C VAL A 19 26.65 -38.41 -1.54
N ALA A 20 25.55 -37.67 -1.42
CA ALA A 20 24.40 -38.11 -0.59
C ALA A 20 23.40 -39.03 -1.32
N VAL A 21 23.51 -39.21 -2.63
CA VAL A 21 22.56 -40.03 -3.42
C VAL A 21 23.04 -41.50 -3.60
N GLN A 22 24.29 -41.79 -3.36
CA GLN A 22 24.87 -43.14 -3.62
C GLN A 22 24.93 -44.05 -2.39
N TYR A 23 24.57 -43.60 -1.20
CA TYR A 23 24.62 -44.41 0.03
C TYR A 23 23.26 -45.00 0.48
N LEU A 24 22.18 -44.79 -0.27
CA LEU A 24 20.83 -45.28 0.07
C LEU A 24 20.29 -46.37 -0.85
N SER A 25 21.09 -46.95 -1.74
CA SER A 25 20.60 -47.95 -2.70
C SER A 25 20.97 -49.41 -2.38
N SER A 26 21.58 -49.75 -1.24
CA SER A 26 22.05 -51.09 -0.97
C SER A 26 21.46 -51.87 0.23
N HIS A 27 20.47 -51.35 0.93
CA HIS A 27 19.83 -52.07 2.02
C HIS A 27 18.33 -51.79 2.18
N ILE A 28 17.53 -52.25 1.19
CA ILE A 28 16.10 -52.49 1.49
C ILE A 28 15.71 -53.79 0.79
N ASN A 29 15.77 -54.89 1.55
CA ASN A 29 15.08 -56.10 1.24
C ASN A 29 13.60 -56.01 1.65
N TYR A 30 12.74 -56.19 0.70
CA TYR A 30 11.46 -56.86 0.65
C TYR A 30 10.71 -57.04 2.02
N CYS A 31 9.65 -56.27 2.23
CA CYS A 31 8.42 -56.70 2.89
C CYS A 31 7.21 -56.07 2.19
N SER A 32 6.35 -56.92 1.73
CA SER A 32 5.11 -56.68 0.99
C SER A 32 4.06 -55.99 1.88
N GLY A 33 3.33 -55.04 1.33
CA GLY A 33 1.99 -54.62 1.83
C GLY A 33 1.96 -53.45 2.76
N GLY A 34 2.24 -52.23 2.31
CA GLY A 34 1.97 -51.02 3.04
C GLY A 34 1.64 -49.87 2.06
N LYS A 35 0.46 -49.27 2.23
CA LYS A 35 0.06 -48.09 1.48
C LYS A 35 1.15 -47.01 1.59
N SER A 36 1.65 -46.55 0.45
CA SER A 36 2.63 -45.45 0.41
C SER A 36 2.13 -44.25 1.22
N PRO A 37 2.99 -43.64 2.08
CA PRO A 37 2.63 -42.42 2.76
C PRO A 37 2.43 -41.33 1.71
N GLN A 38 1.21 -40.87 1.56
CA GLN A 38 0.90 -39.66 0.81
C GLN A 38 1.71 -38.53 1.43
N LEU A 39 2.76 -38.10 0.76
CA LEU A 39 3.53 -36.92 1.12
C LEU A 39 2.57 -35.72 0.99
N LYS A 40 1.96 -35.32 2.11
CA LYS A 40 1.18 -34.08 2.16
C LYS A 40 2.12 -32.97 1.72
N ARG A 41 1.97 -32.52 0.46
CA ARG A 41 2.59 -31.27 -0.02
C ARG A 41 2.25 -30.20 1.04
N ARG A 42 3.22 -29.80 1.85
CA ARG A 42 3.12 -28.57 2.60
C ARG A 42 2.88 -27.48 1.56
N LYS A 43 1.65 -26.97 1.50
CA LYS A 43 1.37 -25.70 0.85
C LYS A 43 2.26 -24.71 1.58
N THR A 44 3.35 -24.29 0.98
CA THR A 44 4.06 -23.09 1.38
C THR A 44 3.01 -22.00 1.34
N MET A 45 2.64 -21.47 2.50
CA MET A 45 1.79 -20.29 2.56
C MET A 45 2.57 -19.20 1.82
N ALA A 46 2.09 -18.83 0.64
CA ALA A 46 2.60 -17.66 -0.05
C ALA A 46 2.45 -16.49 0.93
N GLU A 47 3.53 -15.78 1.16
CA GLU A 47 3.53 -14.60 2.03
C GLU A 47 2.45 -13.64 1.50
N LYS A 48 1.42 -13.35 2.32
CA LYS A 48 0.29 -12.50 1.95
C LYS A 48 0.84 -11.10 1.71
N LYS A 49 0.98 -10.73 0.45
CA LYS A 49 1.41 -9.38 0.07
C LYS A 49 0.25 -8.41 0.26
N ASN A 50 0.55 -7.27 0.82
CA ASN A 50 -0.39 -6.16 0.92
C ASN A 50 -0.69 -5.55 -0.46
N PRO A 51 -1.91 -5.03 -0.70
CA PRO A 51 -2.24 -4.39 -1.96
C PRO A 51 -1.41 -3.12 -2.17
N VAL A 52 -0.99 -2.89 -3.41
CA VAL A 52 -0.22 -1.72 -3.81
C VAL A 52 -1.04 -0.91 -4.80
N ILE A 53 -1.26 0.36 -4.48
CA ILE A 53 -1.88 1.31 -5.41
C ILE A 53 -0.81 2.06 -6.21
N THR A 54 -1.18 2.43 -7.43
CA THR A 54 -0.39 3.31 -8.29
C THR A 54 -1.26 4.50 -8.69
N ILE A 55 -0.83 5.70 -8.36
CA ILE A 55 -1.42 6.97 -8.77
C ILE A 55 -0.55 7.52 -9.90
N GLU A 56 -1.09 7.60 -11.11
CA GLU A 56 -0.48 8.28 -12.24
C GLU A 56 -1.03 9.72 -12.30
N MET A 57 -0.13 10.70 -12.26
CA MET A 57 -0.49 12.10 -12.41
C MET A 57 -0.60 12.47 -13.91
N THR A 58 -1.31 13.54 -14.23
CA THR A 58 -1.49 13.98 -15.64
C THR A 58 -0.20 14.39 -16.33
N ASN A 59 0.83 14.74 -15.58
CA ASN A 59 2.17 15.05 -16.09
C ASN A 59 3.07 13.81 -16.26
N GLY A 60 2.54 12.60 -15.97
CA GLY A 60 3.26 11.33 -16.06
C GLY A 60 4.03 10.93 -14.78
N ASP A 61 4.04 11.75 -13.75
CA ASP A 61 4.63 11.39 -12.46
C ASP A 61 3.86 10.22 -11.82
N ILE A 62 4.57 9.33 -11.14
CA ILE A 62 4.02 8.11 -10.52
C ILE A 62 4.25 8.14 -9.01
N ILE A 63 3.19 7.87 -8.25
CA ILE A 63 3.23 7.66 -6.80
C ILE A 63 2.72 6.24 -6.52
N LYS A 64 3.45 5.44 -5.73
CA LYS A 64 2.96 4.13 -5.28
C LYS A 64 2.86 4.08 -3.77
N ALA A 65 1.85 3.38 -3.29
CA ALA A 65 1.63 3.17 -1.87
C ALA A 65 1.19 1.74 -1.58
N GLU A 66 1.72 1.18 -0.52
CA GLU A 66 1.27 -0.06 0.08
C GLU A 66 0.14 0.25 1.06
N LEU A 67 -0.96 -0.51 1.00
CA LEU A 67 -2.07 -0.40 1.94
C LEU A 67 -2.03 -1.52 2.98
N TYR A 68 -2.53 -1.26 4.18
CA TYR A 68 -2.41 -2.15 5.33
C TYR A 68 -3.78 -2.68 5.78
N PRO A 69 -4.32 -3.75 5.15
CA PRO A 69 -5.61 -4.35 5.53
C PRO A 69 -5.67 -4.84 6.97
N ASP A 70 -4.52 -5.23 7.53
CA ASP A 70 -4.44 -5.71 8.93
C ASP A 70 -4.50 -4.54 9.95
N VAL A 71 -4.31 -3.29 9.50
CA VAL A 71 -4.36 -2.06 10.32
C VAL A 71 -5.74 -1.41 10.28
N ALA A 72 -6.34 -1.29 9.08
CA ALA A 72 -7.62 -0.65 8.87
C ALA A 72 -8.39 -1.38 7.75
N PRO A 73 -8.97 -2.58 8.05
CA PRO A 73 -9.54 -3.47 7.04
C PRO A 73 -10.69 -2.86 6.25
N ASN A 74 -11.67 -2.23 6.91
CA ASN A 74 -12.82 -1.64 6.21
C ASN A 74 -12.43 -0.39 5.41
N THR A 75 -11.51 0.39 5.92
CA THR A 75 -10.94 1.55 5.22
C THR A 75 -10.22 1.12 3.94
N VAL A 76 -9.40 0.07 4.01
CA VAL A 76 -8.73 -0.48 2.82
C VAL A 76 -9.75 -1.05 1.83
N ASN A 77 -10.73 -1.84 2.29
CA ASN A 77 -11.80 -2.36 1.42
C ASN A 77 -12.54 -1.23 0.68
N ASN A 78 -12.88 -0.15 1.41
CA ASN A 78 -13.52 1.02 0.83
C ASN A 78 -12.65 1.69 -0.24
N PHE A 79 -11.40 1.94 0.09
CA PHE A 79 -10.47 2.58 -0.84
C PHE A 79 -10.27 1.74 -2.11
N LEU A 80 -10.07 0.42 -1.97
CA LEU A 80 -9.91 -0.51 -3.09
C LEU A 80 -11.18 -0.62 -3.94
N SER A 81 -12.37 -0.67 -3.32
CA SER A 81 -13.65 -0.66 -4.04
C SER A 81 -13.79 0.60 -4.91
N LEU A 82 -13.45 1.78 -4.36
CA LEU A 82 -13.48 3.04 -5.10
C LEU A 82 -12.42 3.09 -6.23
N VAL A 83 -11.20 2.58 -5.99
CA VAL A 83 -10.16 2.46 -7.03
C VAL A 83 -10.63 1.56 -8.17
N ASN A 84 -11.18 0.38 -7.87
CA ASN A 84 -11.66 -0.57 -8.88
C ASN A 84 -12.84 -0.01 -9.71
N LYS A 85 -13.63 0.88 -9.14
CA LYS A 85 -14.72 1.60 -9.83
C LYS A 85 -14.20 2.81 -10.64
N GLY A 86 -12.89 3.09 -10.61
CA GLY A 86 -12.30 4.25 -11.28
C GLY A 86 -12.69 5.59 -10.67
N PHE A 87 -13.21 5.59 -9.43
CA PHE A 87 -13.74 6.79 -8.76
C PHE A 87 -12.72 7.93 -8.67
N TYR A 88 -11.45 7.60 -8.42
CA TYR A 88 -10.40 8.59 -8.24
C TYR A 88 -9.81 9.15 -9.55
N ASN A 89 -10.15 8.56 -10.70
CA ASN A 89 -9.62 8.98 -11.99
C ASN A 89 -10.08 10.39 -12.33
N GLY A 90 -9.14 11.26 -12.67
CA GLY A 90 -9.40 12.66 -12.98
C GLY A 90 -9.60 13.58 -11.77
N LEU A 91 -9.65 13.07 -10.54
CA LEU A 91 -9.76 13.90 -9.35
C LEU A 91 -8.46 14.65 -9.06
N ILE A 92 -8.55 15.71 -8.26
CA ILE A 92 -7.42 16.56 -7.87
C ILE A 92 -7.07 16.45 -6.40
N PHE A 93 -5.84 16.77 -6.08
CA PHE A 93 -5.48 17.17 -4.72
C PHE A 93 -5.98 18.61 -4.53
N HIS A 94 -7.14 18.74 -3.88
CA HIS A 94 -7.87 20.01 -3.77
C HIS A 94 -7.42 20.88 -2.59
N ARG A 95 -6.69 20.30 -1.63
CA ARG A 95 -6.12 21.01 -0.47
C ARG A 95 -4.70 20.54 -0.22
N VAL A 96 -3.76 21.47 -0.19
CA VAL A 96 -2.33 21.21 -0.05
C VAL A 96 -1.73 22.17 0.95
N ILE A 97 -1.10 21.62 1.99
CA ILE A 97 -0.43 22.42 3.02
C ILE A 97 1.02 21.97 3.15
N LYS A 98 1.94 22.84 2.74
CA LYS A 98 3.38 22.61 2.90
C LYS A 98 3.73 22.38 4.37
N GLY A 99 4.52 21.34 4.64
CA GLY A 99 4.88 20.96 6.01
C GLY A 99 3.82 20.11 6.73
N PHE A 100 2.69 19.82 6.10
CA PHE A 100 1.62 19.03 6.70
C PHE A 100 1.18 17.86 5.81
N MET A 101 0.29 18.07 4.81
CA MET A 101 -0.29 17.00 3.99
C MET A 101 -0.79 17.51 2.63
N ILE A 102 -1.05 16.58 1.72
CA ILE A 102 -1.83 16.81 0.50
C ILE A 102 -3.11 15.98 0.56
N GLN A 103 -4.27 16.59 0.31
CA GLN A 103 -5.60 15.97 0.42
C GLN A 103 -6.31 15.94 -0.92
N GLY A 104 -6.85 14.77 -1.26
CA GLY A 104 -7.59 14.51 -2.50
C GLY A 104 -8.81 13.62 -2.28
N GLY A 105 -9.39 13.10 -3.38
CA GLY A 105 -10.50 12.14 -3.33
C GLY A 105 -11.89 12.76 -3.20
N CYS A 106 -12.01 14.10 -3.33
CA CYS A 106 -13.30 14.78 -3.42
C CYS A 106 -13.77 14.81 -4.87
N PRO A 107 -14.93 14.22 -5.24
CA PRO A 107 -15.41 14.19 -6.63
C PRO A 107 -15.65 15.59 -7.20
N ASP A 108 -16.13 16.52 -6.38
CA ASP A 108 -16.42 17.90 -6.78
C ASP A 108 -15.16 18.80 -6.73
N GLY A 109 -14.06 18.29 -6.16
CA GLY A 109 -12.84 19.06 -5.95
C GLY A 109 -13.00 20.24 -4.98
N THR A 110 -14.09 20.29 -4.20
CA THR A 110 -14.40 21.38 -3.25
C THR A 110 -14.02 21.05 -1.81
N GLY A 111 -13.77 19.77 -1.52
CA GLY A 111 -13.60 19.25 -0.16
C GLY A 111 -14.91 18.88 0.54
N MET A 112 -16.07 19.07 -0.10
CA MET A 112 -17.40 18.78 0.48
C MET A 112 -18.02 17.51 -0.08
N GLY A 113 -17.57 17.01 -1.24
CA GLY A 113 -18.11 15.83 -1.91
C GLY A 113 -17.54 14.51 -1.37
N GLY A 114 -18.28 13.43 -1.63
CA GLY A 114 -17.95 12.06 -1.24
C GLY A 114 -18.59 11.02 -2.15
N PRO A 115 -18.51 9.73 -1.81
CA PRO A 115 -19.01 8.63 -2.64
C PRO A 115 -20.51 8.38 -2.50
N GLY A 116 -21.23 9.20 -1.71
CA GLY A 116 -22.66 9.04 -1.40
C GLY A 116 -22.93 8.12 -0.20
N TYR A 117 -21.92 7.76 0.56
CA TYR A 117 -21.99 7.01 1.81
C TYR A 117 -20.76 7.30 2.68
N ASP A 118 -20.86 6.94 3.94
CA ASP A 118 -19.78 7.01 4.92
C ASP A 118 -19.36 5.61 5.38
N ILE A 119 -18.20 5.51 6.03
CA ILE A 119 -17.71 4.30 6.67
C ILE A 119 -17.31 4.57 8.12
N LYS A 120 -17.37 3.54 8.95
CA LYS A 120 -16.92 3.61 10.34
C LYS A 120 -15.43 3.97 10.41
N GLY A 121 -15.09 4.91 11.29
CA GLY A 121 -13.70 5.35 11.48
C GLY A 121 -12.86 4.33 12.25
N GLU A 122 -11.82 3.81 11.62
CA GLU A 122 -10.91 2.81 12.19
C GLU A 122 -9.69 3.47 12.85
N PHE A 123 -9.91 4.12 14.00
CA PHE A 123 -8.87 4.79 14.80
C PHE A 123 -9.18 4.74 16.30
N SER A 124 -8.15 4.93 17.13
CA SER A 124 -8.19 4.62 18.56
C SER A 124 -9.23 5.43 19.34
N GLN A 125 -9.43 6.71 19.02
CA GLN A 125 -10.45 7.54 19.67
C GLN A 125 -11.90 7.12 19.34
N ASN A 126 -12.08 6.31 18.28
CA ASN A 126 -13.35 5.71 17.89
C ASN A 126 -13.48 4.24 18.35
N GLY A 127 -12.63 3.80 19.28
CA GLY A 127 -12.65 2.45 19.84
C GLY A 127 -12.08 1.36 18.94
N PHE A 128 -11.39 1.72 17.86
CA PHE A 128 -10.74 0.77 16.97
C PHE A 128 -9.21 0.85 17.11
N LYS A 129 -8.54 -0.27 17.34
CA LYS A 129 -7.08 -0.29 17.48
C LYS A 129 -6.40 0.00 16.14
N ASN A 130 -5.77 1.17 16.04
CA ASN A 130 -4.94 1.58 14.91
C ASN A 130 -3.73 2.33 15.45
N ASP A 131 -2.58 1.67 15.45
CA ASP A 131 -1.33 2.19 16.02
C ASP A 131 -0.42 2.82 14.95
N LEU A 132 -0.85 2.86 13.68
CA LEU A 132 -0.09 3.46 12.58
C LEU A 132 0.06 4.97 12.80
N LYS A 133 1.31 5.41 12.92
CA LYS A 133 1.65 6.80 13.18
C LYS A 133 1.64 7.63 11.90
N HIS A 134 1.13 8.87 11.97
CA HIS A 134 1.09 9.82 10.86
C HIS A 134 2.49 10.40 10.59
N THR A 135 3.41 9.52 10.17
CA THR A 135 4.74 9.90 9.70
C THR A 135 4.71 10.29 8.22
N GLU A 136 5.80 10.88 7.72
CA GLU A 136 5.94 11.22 6.30
C GLU A 136 5.59 10.04 5.39
N GLY A 137 4.77 10.29 4.37
CA GLY A 137 4.30 9.31 3.38
C GLY A 137 3.11 8.43 3.81
N VAL A 138 2.60 8.56 5.04
CA VAL A 138 1.44 7.79 5.48
C VAL A 138 0.17 8.29 4.80
N LEU A 139 -0.68 7.36 4.34
CA LEU A 139 -2.03 7.60 3.84
C LEU A 139 -3.03 7.48 4.98
N SER A 140 -3.97 8.42 5.07
CA SER A 140 -5.03 8.42 6.07
C SER A 140 -6.34 8.97 5.51
N MET A 141 -7.49 8.52 6.04
CA MET A 141 -8.80 9.02 5.59
C MET A 141 -9.10 10.39 6.20
N ALA A 142 -9.52 11.31 5.34
CA ALA A 142 -10.15 12.54 5.78
C ALA A 142 -11.59 12.27 6.23
N ARG A 143 -12.09 13.06 7.17
CA ARG A 143 -13.45 12.98 7.71
C ARG A 143 -13.96 14.34 8.16
N ALA A 144 -15.26 14.47 8.35
CA ALA A 144 -15.87 15.61 9.01
C ALA A 144 -15.71 15.49 10.54
N MET A 145 -16.48 16.25 11.31
CA MET A 145 -16.42 16.21 12.79
C MET A 145 -16.86 14.85 13.36
N HIS A 146 -17.89 14.22 12.75
CA HIS A 146 -18.35 12.91 13.20
C HIS A 146 -17.27 11.85 12.93
N PRO A 147 -16.96 10.97 13.89
CA PRO A 147 -15.91 9.95 13.72
C PRO A 147 -16.18 8.98 12.56
N ASP A 148 -17.45 8.66 12.29
CA ASP A 148 -17.90 7.73 11.23
C ASP A 148 -18.40 8.50 10.00
N SER A 149 -17.64 9.50 9.53
CA SER A 149 -17.97 10.34 8.36
C SER A 149 -16.89 10.32 7.28
N ALA A 150 -16.01 9.32 7.31
CA ALA A 150 -15.06 9.12 6.22
C ALA A 150 -15.78 8.51 5.01
N GLY A 151 -15.49 9.02 3.82
CA GLY A 151 -16.08 8.52 2.57
C GLY A 151 -15.00 8.18 1.54
N SER A 152 -14.70 9.10 0.63
CA SER A 152 -13.67 8.91 -0.41
C SER A 152 -12.44 9.78 -0.22
N GLN A 153 -12.51 10.84 0.58
CA GLN A 153 -11.39 11.76 0.72
C GLN A 153 -10.27 11.18 1.58
N PHE A 154 -9.05 11.33 1.11
CA PHE A 154 -7.84 10.86 1.79
C PHE A 154 -6.75 11.92 1.74
N PHE A 155 -5.77 11.80 2.61
CA PHE A 155 -4.58 12.64 2.57
C PHE A 155 -3.30 11.81 2.69
N ILE A 156 -2.23 12.37 2.14
CA ILE A 156 -0.87 11.82 2.20
C ILE A 156 -0.04 12.78 3.04
N MET A 157 0.63 12.26 4.05
CA MET A 157 1.46 13.07 4.94
C MET A 157 2.71 13.57 4.22
N HIS A 158 2.85 14.89 4.13
CA HIS A 158 4.10 15.52 3.68
C HIS A 158 5.14 15.52 4.79
N LYS A 159 4.72 15.79 6.04
CA LYS A 159 5.59 15.73 7.23
C LYS A 159 4.88 15.04 8.40
N THR A 160 5.67 14.52 9.33
CA THR A 160 5.18 13.83 10.52
C THR A 160 4.30 14.76 11.38
N SER A 161 3.10 14.29 11.74
CA SER A 161 2.08 15.05 12.46
C SER A 161 1.45 14.23 13.59
N PRO A 162 2.10 14.09 14.75
CA PRO A 162 1.65 13.19 15.83
C PRO A 162 0.27 13.54 16.41
N HIS A 163 -0.20 14.79 16.23
CA HIS A 163 -1.53 15.22 16.70
C HIS A 163 -2.69 14.53 15.96
N LEU A 164 -2.44 13.87 14.83
CA LEU A 164 -3.42 13.08 14.11
C LEU A 164 -3.50 11.62 14.60
N ASP A 165 -2.50 11.18 15.36
CA ASP A 165 -2.42 9.80 15.84
C ASP A 165 -3.62 9.46 16.72
N GLY A 166 -4.28 8.34 16.39
CA GLY A 166 -5.48 7.89 17.09
C GLY A 166 -6.75 8.69 16.82
N ALA A 167 -6.71 9.76 16.02
CA ALA A 167 -7.86 10.59 15.65
C ALA A 167 -8.31 10.40 14.19
N TYR A 168 -7.48 9.79 13.36
CA TYR A 168 -7.73 9.52 11.94
C TYR A 168 -7.32 8.09 11.59
N ALA A 169 -8.01 7.50 10.60
CA ALA A 169 -7.76 6.14 10.12
C ALA A 169 -6.59 6.13 9.13
N ALA A 170 -5.36 5.97 9.64
CA ALA A 170 -4.20 5.70 8.81
C ALA A 170 -4.27 4.27 8.26
N PHE A 171 -4.02 4.07 6.95
CA PHE A 171 -4.29 2.80 6.30
C PHE A 171 -3.26 2.36 5.25
N GLY A 172 -2.19 3.14 5.03
CA GLY A 172 -1.14 2.81 4.07
C GLY A 172 0.04 3.75 4.14
N LYS A 173 1.05 3.49 3.30
CA LYS A 173 2.25 4.32 3.21
C LYS A 173 2.82 4.34 1.80
N ILE A 174 3.36 5.49 1.39
CA ILE A 174 4.10 5.65 0.13
C ILE A 174 5.35 4.77 0.14
N THR A 175 5.51 4.02 -0.94
CA THR A 175 6.69 3.18 -1.22
C THR A 175 7.57 3.76 -2.31
N GLU A 176 6.97 4.47 -3.29
CA GLU A 176 7.68 5.16 -4.37
C GLU A 176 7.01 6.50 -4.66
N GLY A 177 7.80 7.51 -5.06
CA GLY A 177 7.28 8.83 -5.47
C GLY A 177 7.04 9.80 -4.32
N MET A 178 7.75 9.67 -3.19
CA MET A 178 7.67 10.65 -2.10
C MET A 178 8.20 12.03 -2.53
N ASP A 179 9.14 12.07 -3.44
CA ASP A 179 9.62 13.30 -4.09
C ASP A 179 8.51 14.01 -4.88
N ILE A 180 7.59 13.25 -5.51
CA ILE A 180 6.42 13.79 -6.20
C ILE A 180 5.42 14.36 -5.19
N VAL A 181 5.18 13.66 -4.07
CA VAL A 181 4.35 14.17 -2.96
C VAL A 181 4.93 15.49 -2.43
N ASN A 182 6.25 15.58 -2.25
CA ASN A 182 6.92 16.79 -1.82
C ASN A 182 6.76 17.92 -2.83
N LYS A 183 6.91 17.64 -4.14
CA LYS A 183 6.70 18.61 -5.23
C LYS A 183 5.26 19.15 -5.25
N ILE A 184 4.26 18.28 -5.08
CA ILE A 184 2.85 18.70 -4.95
C ILE A 184 2.66 19.57 -3.70
N ALA A 185 3.22 19.16 -2.56
CA ALA A 185 3.10 19.89 -1.30
C ALA A 185 3.77 21.27 -1.31
N GLU A 186 4.68 21.51 -2.25
CA GLU A 186 5.40 22.77 -2.42
C GLU A 186 4.82 23.68 -3.53
N THR A 187 3.75 23.23 -4.20
CA THR A 187 3.07 24.06 -5.22
C THR A 187 2.45 25.32 -4.61
N ALA A 188 2.33 26.37 -5.41
CA ALA A 188 1.66 27.59 -4.97
C ALA A 188 0.16 27.35 -4.76
N THR A 189 -0.39 27.85 -3.66
CA THR A 189 -1.79 27.71 -3.28
C THR A 189 -2.45 29.07 -3.09
N ASP A 190 -3.77 29.07 -3.14
CA ASP A 190 -4.56 30.22 -2.72
C ASP A 190 -4.73 30.29 -1.18
N TYR A 191 -5.50 31.26 -0.68
CA TYR A 191 -5.78 31.45 0.74
C TYR A 191 -6.58 30.30 1.40
N SER A 192 -7.14 29.40 0.59
CA SER A 192 -7.89 28.21 1.04
C SER A 192 -7.06 26.93 0.93
N ASP A 193 -5.74 27.03 0.82
CA ASP A 193 -4.80 25.91 0.61
C ASP A 193 -5.04 25.13 -0.71
N ARG A 194 -5.77 25.71 -1.66
CA ARG A 194 -6.03 25.09 -2.95
C ARG A 194 -4.89 25.39 -3.93
N PRO A 195 -4.29 24.38 -4.58
CA PRO A 195 -3.28 24.61 -5.62
C PRO A 195 -3.79 25.52 -6.74
N LEU A 196 -3.00 26.56 -7.10
CA LEU A 196 -3.31 27.45 -8.22
C LEU A 196 -3.32 26.67 -9.53
N GLU A 197 -2.40 25.73 -9.70
CA GLU A 197 -2.37 24.79 -10.81
C GLU A 197 -2.91 23.43 -10.34
N PRO A 198 -3.98 22.90 -10.99
CA PRO A 198 -4.62 21.67 -10.55
C PRO A 198 -3.67 20.46 -10.53
N GLN A 199 -3.43 19.89 -9.37
CA GLN A 199 -2.65 18.67 -9.18
C GLN A 199 -3.57 17.45 -9.39
N ARG A 200 -3.64 16.96 -10.65
CA ARG A 200 -4.65 15.97 -11.07
C ARG A 200 -4.09 14.55 -11.16
N MET A 201 -4.77 13.63 -10.52
CA MET A 201 -4.59 12.20 -10.71
C MET A 201 -5.22 11.80 -12.06
N LYS A 202 -4.44 11.29 -13.01
CA LYS A 202 -4.94 10.79 -14.30
C LYS A 202 -5.67 9.47 -14.10
N THR A 203 -5.00 8.51 -13.44
CA THR A 203 -5.54 7.20 -13.11
C THR A 203 -5.04 6.76 -11.73
N VAL A 204 -5.89 5.99 -11.04
CA VAL A 204 -5.50 5.28 -9.82
C VAL A 204 -5.84 3.80 -10.02
N THR A 205 -4.84 2.94 -9.88
CA THR A 205 -4.98 1.49 -10.07
C THR A 205 -4.47 0.74 -8.85
N VAL A 206 -4.83 -0.54 -8.73
CA VAL A 206 -4.38 -1.39 -7.63
C VAL A 206 -3.90 -2.74 -8.13
N GLU A 207 -2.85 -3.26 -7.49
CA GLU A 207 -2.40 -4.65 -7.60
C GLU A 207 -2.66 -5.35 -6.26
N THR A 208 -3.52 -6.38 -6.28
CA THR A 208 -3.94 -7.13 -5.07
C THR A 208 -3.21 -8.47 -4.92
N PHE A 209 -2.32 -8.82 -5.85
CA PHE A 209 -1.56 -10.08 -5.86
C PHE A 209 -2.44 -11.34 -5.77
N GLY A 210 -3.66 -11.26 -6.34
CA GLY A 210 -4.62 -12.37 -6.34
C GLY A 210 -5.41 -12.52 -5.03
N VAL A 211 -5.37 -11.53 -4.14
CA VAL A 211 -6.21 -11.46 -2.94
C VAL A 211 -7.50 -10.72 -3.28
N ASP A 212 -8.65 -11.32 -2.97
CA ASP A 212 -9.96 -10.68 -3.09
C ASP A 212 -10.27 -9.86 -1.84
N TYR A 213 -10.72 -8.63 -2.04
CA TYR A 213 -11.15 -7.72 -0.99
C TYR A 213 -12.67 -7.49 -1.10
N PRO A 214 -13.42 -7.64 0.00
CA PRO A 214 -14.87 -7.46 -0.02
C PRO A 214 -15.24 -5.97 -0.22
N GLU A 215 -16.51 -5.74 -0.60
CA GLU A 215 -17.07 -4.39 -0.55
C GLU A 215 -17.04 -3.87 0.91
N PRO A 216 -16.89 -2.55 1.13
CA PRO A 216 -16.86 -1.99 2.47
C PRO A 216 -18.22 -2.08 3.18
N GLU A 217 -18.15 -2.21 4.50
CA GLU A 217 -19.31 -1.94 5.36
C GLU A 217 -19.55 -0.42 5.40
N LYS A 218 -20.78 -0.01 5.10
CA LYS A 218 -21.20 1.40 5.03
C LYS A 218 -22.05 1.76 6.25
N CYS A 219 -22.01 3.04 6.64
CA CYS A 219 -22.88 3.63 7.65
C CYS A 219 -24.02 4.40 7.00
#